data_40653f6f01dee69d8861509d0b26b75a
#
_entry.id   40653f6f01dee69d8861509d0b26b75a
#
_cell.length_a   1.000
_cell.length_b   1.000
_cell.length_c   1.000
_cell.angle_alpha   90.00
_cell.angle_beta   90.00
_cell.angle_gamma   90.00
#
_symmetry.space_group_name_H-M   'P 1'
#
loop_
_entity.id
_entity.type
_entity.pdbx_description
1 polymer ?
#
loop_
_entity_poly.entity_id
_entity_poly.type
_entity_poly.pdbx_seq_one_letter_code
_entity_poly.pdbx_strand_id
1 'polypeptide(L)'
;MPERETPSGAMDDVDVVTRAVLTASRLLVAVSARSLAEVEERVTLPQFRMLVVLSTRGATKLVTLADLLQVAPSTAMRMVDRLIAAGLADRQANPTNRRETLLQLTEEGRRTVEDVTARRRTEIAGIVERLRPTQRLALIEALAAFNEAGGEPPAPGLDDAEPHPLGWAVDVPVAYDA
;
A
#
# COMPACT_ATOMS: atom_id res chain seq x y z
N MET A 1 -47.08 -5.15 27.72
CA MET A 1 -46.09 -4.43 26.92
C MET A 1 -44.86 -5.31 26.86
N PRO A 2 -44.47 -5.86 25.69
CA PRO A 2 -43.23 -6.64 25.60
C PRO A 2 -42.04 -5.68 25.52
N GLU A 3 -41.12 -5.85 26.45
CA GLU A 3 -39.79 -5.21 26.44
C GLU A 3 -39.04 -5.66 25.21
N ARG A 4 -38.58 -4.69 24.41
CA ARG A 4 -37.68 -4.93 23.32
C ARG A 4 -36.29 -5.22 23.89
N GLU A 5 -35.90 -6.47 23.92
CA GLU A 5 -34.51 -6.86 24.10
C GLU A 5 -33.69 -6.29 22.94
N THR A 6 -32.88 -5.29 23.20
CA THR A 6 -31.83 -4.81 22.32
C THR A 6 -30.77 -5.90 22.22
N PRO A 7 -30.27 -6.28 21.00
CA PRO A 7 -29.25 -7.30 20.84
C PRO A 7 -27.89 -6.75 21.31
N SER A 8 -27.61 -6.89 22.62
CA SER A 8 -26.31 -6.51 23.21
C SER A 8 -25.15 -7.36 22.69
N GLY A 9 -25.41 -8.56 22.19
CA GLY A 9 -24.36 -9.47 21.75
C GLY A 9 -23.70 -9.09 20.41
N ALA A 10 -24.39 -8.39 19.51
CA ALA A 10 -23.84 -8.02 18.20
C ALA A 10 -22.91 -6.81 18.29
N MET A 11 -23.13 -5.88 19.22
CA MET A 11 -22.22 -4.75 19.45
C MET A 11 -20.91 -5.19 20.11
N ASP A 12 -20.98 -6.19 21.02
CA ASP A 12 -19.78 -6.75 21.67
C ASP A 12 -18.85 -7.46 20.67
N ASP A 13 -19.40 -8.14 19.66
CA ASP A 13 -18.60 -8.84 18.63
C ASP A 13 -17.85 -7.87 17.73
N VAL A 14 -18.50 -6.85 17.21
CA VAL A 14 -17.85 -5.80 16.38
C VAL A 14 -16.74 -5.08 17.16
N ASP A 15 -16.97 -4.76 18.43
CA ASP A 15 -15.97 -4.11 19.28
C ASP A 15 -14.76 -4.99 19.54
N VAL A 16 -14.96 -6.29 19.77
CA VAL A 16 -13.88 -7.25 19.97
C VAL A 16 -13.04 -7.39 18.70
N VAL A 17 -13.68 -7.54 17.54
CA VAL A 17 -13.00 -7.64 16.25
C VAL A 17 -12.27 -6.34 15.93
N THR A 18 -12.89 -5.18 16.14
CA THR A 18 -12.27 -3.87 15.93
C THR A 18 -10.99 -3.71 16.75
N ARG A 19 -11.01 -4.07 18.03
CA ARG A 19 -9.81 -4.04 18.90
C ARG A 19 -8.71 -4.97 18.41
N ALA A 20 -9.08 -6.16 17.94
CA ALA A 20 -8.12 -7.11 17.36
C ALA A 20 -7.45 -6.55 16.11
N VAL A 21 -8.24 -5.98 15.18
CA VAL A 21 -7.74 -5.32 13.97
C VAL A 21 -6.83 -4.13 14.31
N LEU A 22 -7.22 -3.28 15.26
CA LEU A 22 -6.37 -2.16 15.72
C LEU A 22 -5.06 -2.64 16.33
N THR A 23 -5.06 -3.76 17.02
CA THR A 23 -3.84 -4.36 17.57
C THR A 23 -2.94 -4.92 16.45
N ALA A 24 -3.52 -5.63 15.48
CA ALA A 24 -2.81 -6.13 14.31
C ALA A 24 -2.24 -4.98 13.47
N SER A 25 -3.01 -3.88 13.30
CA SER A 25 -2.54 -2.71 12.54
C SER A 25 -1.29 -2.07 13.16
N ARG A 26 -1.21 -2.00 14.51
CA ARG A 26 0.01 -1.52 15.21
C ARG A 26 1.23 -2.39 14.89
N LEU A 27 1.06 -3.71 14.86
CA LEU A 27 2.11 -4.63 14.48
C LEU A 27 2.57 -4.39 13.03
N LEU A 28 1.62 -4.26 12.09
CA LEU A 28 1.93 -4.01 10.68
C LEU A 28 2.60 -2.65 10.45
N VAL A 29 2.22 -1.62 11.20
CA VAL A 29 2.89 -0.31 11.18
C VAL A 29 4.33 -0.44 11.70
N ALA A 30 4.56 -1.17 12.80
CA ALA A 30 5.89 -1.41 13.32
C ALA A 30 6.78 -2.20 12.32
N VAL A 31 6.24 -3.22 11.66
CA VAL A 31 6.92 -3.95 10.57
C VAL A 31 7.28 -3.00 9.43
N SER A 32 6.36 -2.15 9.02
CA SER A 32 6.59 -1.17 7.94
C SER A 32 7.70 -0.17 8.31
N ALA A 33 7.69 0.35 9.54
CA ALA A 33 8.71 1.26 10.03
C ALA A 33 10.11 0.60 10.03
N ARG A 34 10.21 -0.63 10.56
CA ARG A 34 11.49 -1.37 10.55
C ARG A 34 11.99 -1.67 9.14
N SER A 35 11.09 -2.03 8.23
CA SER A 35 11.45 -2.30 6.83
C SER A 35 12.00 -1.06 6.12
N LEU A 36 11.58 0.14 6.54
CA LEU A 36 12.04 1.42 6.01
C LEU A 36 13.31 1.94 6.68
N ALA A 37 13.69 1.44 7.87
CA ALA A 37 14.75 2.02 8.70
C ALA A 37 16.08 2.24 7.97
N GLU A 38 16.46 1.35 7.05
CA GLU A 38 17.72 1.48 6.29
C GLU A 38 17.68 2.57 5.21
N VAL A 39 16.49 3.03 4.82
CA VAL A 39 16.30 4.07 3.80
C VAL A 39 15.66 5.33 4.38
N GLU A 40 15.40 5.37 5.69
CA GLU A 40 14.68 6.44 6.38
C GLU A 40 15.37 7.80 6.24
N GLU A 41 16.69 7.84 6.18
CA GLU A 41 17.45 9.07 5.94
C GLU A 41 17.18 9.68 4.54
N ARG A 42 16.79 8.87 3.57
CA ARG A 42 16.55 9.27 2.17
C ARG A 42 15.08 9.41 1.83
N VAL A 43 14.19 8.64 2.50
CA VAL A 43 12.78 8.47 2.09
C VAL A 43 11.88 8.36 3.29
N THR A 44 10.95 9.29 3.43
CA THR A 44 9.86 9.19 4.43
C THR A 44 8.79 8.19 3.99
N LEU A 45 7.96 7.71 4.91
CA LEU A 45 6.86 6.79 4.59
C LEU A 45 5.91 7.31 3.48
N PRO A 46 5.46 8.60 3.48
CA PRO A 46 4.66 9.12 2.37
C PRO A 46 5.40 9.13 1.02
N GLN A 47 6.70 9.43 1.03
CA GLN A 47 7.53 9.38 -0.18
C GLN A 47 7.71 7.94 -0.67
N PHE A 48 7.91 7.00 0.24
CA PHE A 48 7.99 5.58 -0.12
C PHE A 48 6.68 5.08 -0.74
N ARG A 49 5.53 5.50 -0.20
CA ARG A 49 4.22 5.21 -0.81
C ARG A 49 4.14 5.74 -2.25
N MET A 50 4.69 6.92 -2.53
CA MET A 50 4.77 7.45 -3.90
C MET A 50 5.66 6.59 -4.81
N LEU A 51 6.81 6.12 -4.32
CA LEU A 51 7.66 5.19 -5.08
C LEU A 51 6.92 3.89 -5.41
N VAL A 52 6.16 3.35 -4.46
CA VAL A 52 5.34 2.15 -4.68
C VAL A 52 4.30 2.38 -5.78
N VAL A 53 3.60 3.51 -5.77
CA VAL A 53 2.62 3.85 -6.84
C VAL A 53 3.31 3.94 -8.20
N LEU A 54 4.49 4.56 -8.27
CA LEU A 54 5.28 4.62 -9.51
C LEU A 54 5.80 3.24 -9.94
N SER A 55 6.12 2.36 -9.01
CA SER A 55 6.55 0.98 -9.31
C SER A 55 5.43 0.16 -9.94
N THR A 56 4.21 0.29 -9.43
CA THR A 56 3.07 -0.50 -9.89
C THR A 56 2.42 0.04 -11.17
N ARG A 57 2.38 1.36 -11.34
CA ARG A 57 1.70 2.01 -12.48
C ARG A 57 2.64 2.43 -13.60
N GLY A 58 3.94 2.43 -13.34
CA GLY A 58 4.92 2.99 -14.27
C GLY A 58 4.86 4.52 -14.34
N ALA A 59 5.25 5.06 -15.49
CA ALA A 59 5.33 6.51 -15.71
C ALA A 59 3.95 7.18 -15.58
N THR A 60 3.81 8.12 -14.65
CA THR A 60 2.52 8.68 -14.22
C THR A 60 2.58 10.20 -14.10
N LYS A 61 1.47 10.90 -14.38
CA LYS A 61 1.36 12.36 -14.21
C LYS A 61 1.31 12.76 -12.74
N LEU A 62 1.82 13.94 -12.39
CA LEU A 62 1.80 14.46 -11.03
C LEU A 62 0.38 14.54 -10.43
N VAL A 63 -0.58 15.00 -11.22
CA VAL A 63 -1.98 15.13 -10.76
C VAL A 63 -2.53 13.77 -10.39
N THR A 64 -2.32 12.77 -11.23
CA THR A 64 -2.74 11.39 -10.95
C THR A 64 -2.08 10.84 -9.67
N LEU A 65 -0.79 11.12 -9.46
CA LEU A 65 -0.10 10.74 -8.21
C LEU A 65 -0.70 11.42 -6.99
N ALA A 66 -1.01 12.71 -7.09
CA ALA A 66 -1.64 13.46 -6.00
C ALA A 66 -3.01 12.88 -5.63
N ASP A 67 -3.83 12.56 -6.63
CA ASP A 67 -5.15 11.94 -6.45
C ASP A 67 -5.05 10.56 -5.80
N LEU A 68 -4.16 9.69 -6.32
CA LEU A 68 -3.93 8.35 -5.78
C LEU A 68 -3.41 8.36 -4.33
N LEU A 69 -2.60 9.35 -3.99
CA LEU A 69 -2.06 9.51 -2.64
C LEU A 69 -2.98 10.31 -1.72
N GLN A 70 -4.08 10.86 -2.26
CA GLN A 70 -5.02 11.74 -1.54
C GLN A 70 -4.30 12.92 -0.86
N VAL A 71 -3.40 13.57 -1.60
CA VAL A 71 -2.68 14.75 -1.16
C VAL A 71 -2.88 15.93 -2.12
N ALA A 72 -2.68 17.14 -1.63
CA ALA A 72 -2.71 18.31 -2.51
C ALA A 72 -1.59 18.24 -3.57
N PRO A 73 -1.82 18.68 -4.82
CA PRO A 73 -0.81 18.69 -5.89
C PRO A 73 0.50 19.36 -5.49
N SER A 74 0.45 20.44 -4.71
CA SER A 74 1.64 21.12 -4.17
C SER A 74 2.44 20.27 -3.19
N THR A 75 1.77 19.40 -2.44
CA THR A 75 2.42 18.43 -1.54
C THR A 75 3.07 17.32 -2.36
N ALA A 76 2.34 16.77 -3.35
CA ALA A 76 2.90 15.77 -4.28
C ALA A 76 4.13 16.31 -5.00
N MET A 77 4.09 17.57 -5.49
CA MET A 77 5.23 18.22 -6.15
C MET A 77 6.48 18.24 -5.24
N ARG A 78 6.32 18.70 -3.98
CA ARG A 78 7.45 18.73 -3.03
C ARG A 78 8.00 17.33 -2.71
N MET A 79 7.13 16.32 -2.68
CA MET A 79 7.57 14.94 -2.48
C MET A 79 8.37 14.44 -3.69
N VAL A 80 7.90 14.70 -4.90
CA VAL A 80 8.60 14.37 -6.16
C VAL A 80 9.96 15.05 -6.22
N ASP A 81 10.03 16.36 -5.92
CA ASP A 81 11.31 17.09 -5.97
C ASP A 81 12.36 16.48 -5.01
N ARG A 82 11.93 16.03 -3.84
CA ARG A 82 12.82 15.34 -2.88
C ARG A 82 13.23 13.97 -3.39
N LEU A 83 12.34 13.21 -4.01
CA LEU A 83 12.67 11.91 -4.60
C LEU A 83 13.63 12.04 -5.77
N ILE A 84 13.47 13.08 -6.60
CA ILE A 84 14.41 13.38 -7.69
C ILE A 84 15.77 13.78 -7.11
N ALA A 85 15.81 14.64 -6.10
CA ALA A 85 17.05 15.03 -5.42
C ALA A 85 17.76 13.84 -4.78
N ALA A 86 16.99 12.85 -4.29
CA ALA A 86 17.54 11.59 -3.77
C ALA A 86 17.94 10.57 -4.86
N GLY A 87 17.71 10.88 -6.15
CA GLY A 87 18.05 9.99 -7.27
C GLY A 87 17.10 8.80 -7.45
N LEU A 88 15.89 8.83 -6.83
CA LEU A 88 14.96 7.70 -6.79
C LEU A 88 13.84 7.80 -7.83
N ALA A 89 13.59 9.01 -8.34
CA ALA A 89 12.63 9.27 -9.40
C ALA A 89 13.24 10.24 -10.42
N ASP A 90 12.69 10.28 -11.62
CA ASP A 90 13.02 11.26 -12.65
C ASP A 90 11.79 11.77 -13.39
N ARG A 91 11.99 12.79 -14.22
CA ARG A 91 10.98 13.39 -15.08
C ARG A 91 11.26 13.04 -16.54
N GLN A 92 10.26 12.53 -17.24
CA GLN A 92 10.33 12.28 -18.67
C GLN A 92 9.28 13.06 -19.43
N ALA A 93 9.59 13.48 -20.65
CA ALA A 93 8.58 14.02 -21.56
C ALA A 93 7.62 12.88 -21.95
N ASN A 94 6.30 13.17 -21.94
CA ASN A 94 5.32 12.21 -22.41
C ASN A 94 5.52 11.95 -23.92
N PRO A 95 5.75 10.69 -24.35
CA PRO A 95 5.98 10.37 -25.76
C PRO A 95 4.82 10.78 -26.69
N THR A 96 3.60 10.75 -26.16
CA THR A 96 2.37 11.09 -26.91
C THR A 96 2.01 12.58 -26.83
N ASN A 97 2.51 13.30 -25.81
CA ASN A 97 2.25 14.73 -25.62
C ASN A 97 3.46 15.41 -24.97
N ARG A 98 4.34 15.98 -25.76
CA ARG A 98 5.60 16.63 -25.32
C ARG A 98 5.40 17.82 -24.36
N ARG A 99 4.17 18.31 -24.19
CA ARG A 99 3.85 19.39 -23.23
C ARG A 99 3.60 18.83 -21.82
N GLU A 100 3.44 17.52 -21.71
CA GLU A 100 3.21 16.84 -20.44
C GLU A 100 4.49 16.17 -19.93
N THR A 101 4.67 16.20 -18.63
CA THR A 101 5.77 15.52 -17.95
C THR A 101 5.23 14.33 -17.19
N LEU A 102 5.84 13.20 -17.39
CA LEU A 102 5.62 11.98 -16.61
C LEU A 102 6.71 11.83 -15.55
N LEU A 103 6.34 11.23 -14.44
CA LEU A 103 7.22 10.86 -13.34
C LEU A 103 7.39 9.35 -13.37
N GLN A 104 8.61 8.88 -13.21
CA GLN A 104 8.93 7.46 -13.17
C GLN A 104 10.00 7.16 -12.13
N LEU A 105 10.16 5.89 -11.78
CA LEU A 105 11.28 5.44 -10.96
C LEU A 105 12.57 5.42 -11.78
N THR A 106 13.66 5.79 -11.13
CA THR A 106 15.00 5.40 -11.57
C THR A 106 15.23 3.93 -11.26
N GLU A 107 16.33 3.36 -11.76
CA GLU A 107 16.77 2.00 -11.38
C GLU A 107 17.02 1.90 -9.86
N GLU A 108 17.61 2.92 -9.25
CA GLU A 108 17.81 3.00 -7.80
C GLU A 108 16.49 3.08 -7.03
N GLY A 109 15.52 3.84 -7.55
CA GLY A 109 14.17 3.89 -6.98
C GLY A 109 13.48 2.54 -7.00
N ARG A 110 13.62 1.79 -8.08
CA ARG A 110 13.06 0.44 -8.23
C ARG A 110 13.68 -0.52 -7.21
N ARG A 111 15.02 -0.56 -7.14
CA ARG A 111 15.73 -1.38 -6.15
C ARG A 111 15.32 -1.03 -4.72
N THR A 112 15.18 0.26 -4.41
CA THR A 112 14.73 0.70 -3.07
C THR A 112 13.35 0.14 -2.73
N VAL A 113 12.40 0.15 -3.68
CA VAL A 113 11.06 -0.43 -3.46
C VAL A 113 11.15 -1.94 -3.27
N GLU A 114 11.93 -2.63 -4.09
CA GLU A 114 12.12 -4.10 -4.01
C GLU A 114 12.74 -4.51 -2.67
N ASP A 115 13.79 -3.85 -2.23
CA ASP A 115 14.50 -4.16 -0.98
C ASP A 115 13.60 -3.97 0.24
N VAL A 116 12.90 -2.83 0.33
CA VAL A 116 11.97 -2.57 1.44
C VAL A 116 10.83 -3.58 1.45
N THR A 117 10.30 -3.91 0.27
CA THR A 117 9.23 -4.90 0.12
C THR A 117 9.68 -6.30 0.54
N ALA A 118 10.87 -6.71 0.12
CA ALA A 118 11.46 -7.99 0.48
C ALA A 118 11.65 -8.12 1.99
N ARG A 119 12.17 -7.10 2.66
CA ARG A 119 12.33 -7.06 4.13
C ARG A 119 10.99 -7.20 4.84
N ARG A 120 10.00 -6.41 4.41
CA ARG A 120 8.65 -6.48 4.98
C ARG A 120 8.04 -7.87 4.83
N ARG A 121 8.18 -8.47 3.64
CA ARG A 121 7.73 -9.84 3.38
C ARG A 121 8.40 -10.85 4.33
N THR A 122 9.71 -10.74 4.51
CA THR A 122 10.47 -11.62 5.41
C THR A 122 10.00 -11.49 6.86
N GLU A 123 9.79 -10.28 7.37
CA GLU A 123 9.29 -10.07 8.73
C GLU A 123 7.87 -10.66 8.92
N ILE A 124 6.98 -10.40 7.96
CA ILE A 124 5.61 -10.95 8.00
C ILE A 124 5.65 -12.47 7.91
N ALA A 125 6.46 -13.05 7.02
CA ALA A 125 6.61 -14.50 6.89
C ALA A 125 7.06 -15.12 8.21
N GLY A 126 8.05 -14.56 8.90
CA GLY A 126 8.50 -15.02 10.19
C GLY A 126 7.44 -14.94 11.30
N ILE A 127 6.44 -14.05 11.19
CA ILE A 127 5.28 -14.02 12.08
C ILE A 127 4.32 -15.15 11.71
N VAL A 128 4.01 -15.31 10.43
CA VAL A 128 3.07 -16.29 9.90
C VAL A 128 3.58 -17.73 10.14
N GLU A 129 4.88 -17.98 10.07
CA GLU A 129 5.49 -19.28 10.34
C GLU A 129 5.20 -19.79 11.76
N ARG A 130 5.06 -18.88 12.73
CA ARG A 130 4.72 -19.23 14.13
C ARG A 130 3.26 -19.59 14.34
N LEU A 131 2.40 -19.37 13.35
CA LEU A 131 0.99 -19.76 13.39
C LEU A 131 0.83 -21.25 13.03
N ARG A 132 -0.12 -21.91 13.67
CA ARG A 132 -0.53 -23.27 13.30
C ARG A 132 -1.18 -23.25 11.90
N PRO A 133 -1.11 -24.36 11.12
CA PRO A 133 -1.69 -24.40 9.77
C PRO A 133 -3.16 -23.99 9.71
N THR A 134 -3.98 -24.42 10.68
CA THR A 134 -5.40 -24.03 10.76
C THR A 134 -5.59 -22.53 10.99
N GLN A 135 -4.69 -21.89 11.77
CA GLN A 135 -4.73 -20.44 12.00
C GLN A 135 -4.32 -19.65 10.74
N ARG A 136 -3.40 -20.17 9.93
CA ARG A 136 -3.00 -19.56 8.66
C ARG A 136 -4.18 -19.54 7.68
N LEU A 137 -4.91 -20.65 7.56
CA LEU A 137 -6.11 -20.72 6.69
C LEU A 137 -7.20 -19.75 7.16
N ALA A 138 -7.52 -19.75 8.45
CA ALA A 138 -8.49 -18.83 9.03
C ALA A 138 -8.10 -17.34 8.84
N LEU A 139 -6.80 -17.04 8.95
CA LEU A 139 -6.28 -15.68 8.73
C LEU A 139 -6.41 -15.25 7.27
N ILE A 140 -6.15 -16.13 6.32
CA ILE A 140 -6.32 -15.84 4.88
C ILE A 140 -7.79 -15.50 4.60
N GLU A 141 -8.73 -16.32 5.07
CA GLU A 141 -10.16 -16.13 4.88
C GLU A 141 -10.65 -14.81 5.52
N ALA A 142 -10.24 -14.56 6.78
CA ALA A 142 -10.62 -13.35 7.50
C ALA A 142 -10.08 -12.07 6.85
N LEU A 143 -8.81 -12.09 6.38
CA LEU A 143 -8.20 -10.94 5.72
C LEU A 143 -8.79 -10.71 4.33
N ALA A 144 -9.14 -11.75 3.58
CA ALA A 144 -9.83 -11.62 2.29
C ALA A 144 -11.17 -10.90 2.46
N ALA A 145 -12.01 -11.35 3.39
CA ALA A 145 -13.30 -10.73 3.69
C ALA A 145 -13.14 -9.28 4.21
N PHE A 146 -12.13 -9.03 5.05
CA PHE A 146 -11.86 -7.69 5.58
C PHE A 146 -11.44 -6.71 4.49
N ASN A 147 -10.55 -7.13 3.58
CA ASN A 147 -10.08 -6.32 2.47
C ASN A 147 -11.23 -6.01 1.50
N GLU A 148 -12.05 -7.00 1.15
CA GLU A 148 -13.23 -6.81 0.32
C GLU A 148 -14.21 -5.80 0.94
N ALA A 149 -14.51 -5.94 2.23
CA ALA A 149 -15.36 -5.00 2.95
C ALA A 149 -14.78 -3.58 3.03
N GLY A 150 -13.45 -3.46 3.04
CA GLY A 150 -12.71 -2.20 3.01
C GLY A 150 -12.53 -1.60 1.62
N GLY A 151 -12.96 -2.29 0.56
CA GLY A 151 -12.77 -1.85 -0.83
C GLY A 151 -11.32 -1.97 -1.32
N GLU A 152 -10.48 -2.75 -0.63
CA GLU A 152 -9.12 -3.05 -1.10
C GLU A 152 -9.20 -4.16 -2.15
N PRO A 153 -8.66 -3.97 -3.36
CA PRO A 153 -8.68 -5.01 -4.38
C PRO A 153 -7.92 -6.26 -3.91
N PRO A 154 -8.33 -7.45 -4.37
CA PRO A 154 -7.65 -8.69 -4.02
C PRO A 154 -6.18 -8.62 -4.44
N ALA A 155 -5.29 -9.11 -3.58
CA ALA A 155 -3.91 -9.31 -3.97
C ALA A 155 -3.88 -10.21 -5.22
N PRO A 156 -3.02 -9.90 -6.23
CA PRO A 156 -2.86 -10.79 -7.38
C PRO A 156 -2.59 -12.20 -6.90
N GLY A 157 -3.18 -13.17 -7.59
CA GLY A 157 -3.17 -14.57 -7.18
C GLY A 157 -1.78 -15.09 -6.86
N LEU A 158 -1.71 -16.11 -6.02
CA LEU A 158 -0.45 -16.76 -5.60
C LEU A 158 0.35 -17.33 -6.79
N ASP A 159 -0.25 -17.37 -7.99
CA ASP A 159 0.34 -17.84 -9.25
C ASP A 159 1.03 -16.72 -10.05
N ASP A 160 0.76 -15.45 -9.76
CA ASP A 160 1.45 -14.33 -10.39
C ASP A 160 2.70 -14.01 -9.57
N ALA A 161 3.85 -14.46 -10.08
CA ALA A 161 5.16 -14.45 -9.42
C ALA A 161 5.78 -13.06 -9.20
N GLU A 162 5.05 -11.98 -9.36
CA GLU A 162 5.52 -10.64 -9.04
C GLU A 162 4.89 -10.13 -7.73
N PRO A 163 5.71 -9.90 -6.67
CA PRO A 163 5.21 -9.37 -5.42
C PRO A 163 4.75 -7.93 -5.61
N HIS A 164 3.45 -7.69 -5.51
CA HIS A 164 2.95 -6.32 -5.39
C HIS A 164 3.52 -5.68 -4.12
N PRO A 165 4.25 -4.56 -4.25
CA PRO A 165 4.81 -3.89 -3.09
C PRO A 165 3.67 -3.32 -2.23
N LEU A 166 3.58 -3.77 -1.00
CA LEU A 166 2.76 -3.21 0.08
C LEU A 166 1.24 -3.41 0.04
N GLY A 167 0.66 -4.16 -0.91
CA GLY A 167 -0.80 -4.44 -0.92
C GLY A 167 -1.67 -3.19 -1.14
N TRP A 168 -1.17 -2.16 -1.75
CA TRP A 168 -1.94 -1.00 -2.17
C TRP A 168 -2.20 -1.08 -3.67
N ALA A 169 -3.04 -2.01 -4.07
CA ALA A 169 -3.57 -2.03 -5.42
C ALA A 169 -4.56 -0.88 -5.57
N VAL A 170 -4.22 0.08 -6.39
CA VAL A 170 -5.13 1.17 -6.76
C VAL A 170 -5.67 0.83 -8.14
N ASP A 171 -6.65 -0.03 -8.21
CA ASP A 171 -7.48 -0.22 -9.39
C ASP A 171 -8.60 0.82 -9.39
N VAL A 172 -8.30 1.97 -9.97
CA VAL A 172 -9.36 2.85 -10.48
C VAL A 172 -9.35 2.65 -11.99
N PRO A 173 -10.42 2.08 -12.59
CA PRO A 173 -10.54 2.00 -14.04
C PRO A 173 -10.57 3.43 -14.57
N VAL A 174 -9.54 3.81 -15.32
CA VAL A 174 -9.56 5.04 -16.11
C VAL A 174 -10.48 4.77 -17.30
N ALA A 175 -11.73 5.20 -17.20
CA ALA A 175 -12.59 5.34 -18.36
C ALA A 175 -11.98 6.45 -19.22
N TYR A 176 -11.33 6.06 -20.30
CA TYR A 176 -11.07 6.95 -21.42
C TYR A 176 -12.36 7.03 -22.22
N ASP A 177 -13.15 8.07 -21.99
CA ASP A 177 -14.11 8.51 -23.00
C ASP A 177 -13.38 9.33 -24.06
N ALA A 178 -13.75 9.04 -25.30
CA ALA A 178 -13.21 9.50 -26.58
C ALA A 178 -13.31 11.03 -26.80
#